data_a41b5c51ed6364c9b8a10205b6b83466
#
_entry.id   a41b5c51ed6364c9b8a10205b6b83466
#
_cell.length_a   1.000
_cell.length_b   1.000
_cell.length_c   1.000
_cell.angle_alpha   90.00
_cell.angle_beta   90.00
_cell.angle_gamma   90.00
#
_symmetry.space_group_name_H-M   'P 1'
#
loop_
_entity.id
_entity.type
_entity.pdbx_description
1 polymer ?
#
loop_
_entity_poly.entity_id
_entity_poly.type
_entity_poly.pdbx_seq_one_letter_code
_entity_poly.pdbx_strand_id
1 'polypeptide(L)'
;VVAAVTTSVHVEEFLSYLQVERRMSAHTLDAYRRDLDALAVWATGQGVDDLATLHTEQLRAFIAAEHRRGLSPKSLQRRLSACRSFYQWLLKHGRVVASPAAGIRAPKAPRKLPQVLDVDEAMQLVELPTDAPLGVRDRAILELFYSSGLRLSELCALRWRDLDLADGLVTVLGKGGKQRSVPVGSHARKALADWRQESLGQPDSPVFPGRGGATITPRAVQIRLRQLAQRQGLFKRVHPHLLRHSFASHVLESSGDLRGVQELLGHADIATTQIYTHLDYQHLAKVYDGAHPRAKRKP
;
A
#
# COMPACT_ATOMS: atom_id res chain seq x y z
N VAL A 1 -14.40 -34.29 -14.68
CA VAL A 1 -12.94 -34.09 -14.78
C VAL A 1 -12.61 -33.07 -15.86
N VAL A 2 -13.16 -33.17 -17.07
CA VAL A 2 -12.87 -32.25 -18.20
C VAL A 2 -13.30 -30.79 -17.87
N ALA A 3 -14.47 -30.56 -17.29
CA ALA A 3 -15.00 -29.22 -17.01
C ALA A 3 -14.23 -28.49 -15.89
N ALA A 4 -13.77 -29.19 -14.84
CA ALA A 4 -12.89 -28.60 -13.80
C ALA A 4 -11.53 -28.18 -14.38
N VAL A 5 -11.03 -28.90 -15.38
CA VAL A 5 -9.82 -28.51 -16.13
C VAL A 5 -10.06 -27.23 -16.92
N THR A 6 -11.24 -27.09 -17.58
CA THR A 6 -11.59 -25.89 -18.37
C THR A 6 -11.66 -24.63 -17.51
N THR A 7 -12.28 -24.70 -16.34
CA THR A 7 -12.34 -23.58 -15.40
C THR A 7 -10.95 -23.12 -14.96
N SER A 8 -10.07 -24.08 -14.62
CA SER A 8 -8.68 -23.79 -14.25
C SER A 8 -7.92 -23.11 -15.40
N VAL A 9 -8.10 -23.57 -16.64
CA VAL A 9 -7.46 -23.00 -17.84
C VAL A 9 -7.92 -21.54 -18.06
N HIS A 10 -9.22 -21.27 -18.01
CA HIS A 10 -9.74 -19.91 -18.20
C HIS A 10 -9.23 -18.92 -17.14
N VAL A 11 -9.12 -19.36 -15.88
CA VAL A 11 -8.59 -18.52 -14.79
C VAL A 11 -7.10 -18.23 -15.00
N GLU A 12 -6.31 -19.24 -15.38
CA GLU A 12 -4.88 -19.06 -15.66
C GLU A 12 -4.63 -18.14 -16.86
N GLU A 13 -5.37 -18.32 -17.97
CA GLU A 13 -5.26 -17.46 -19.14
C GLU A 13 -5.64 -16.00 -18.80
N PHE A 14 -6.69 -15.80 -18.02
CA PHE A 14 -7.07 -14.47 -17.55
C PHE A 14 -6.00 -13.83 -16.67
N LEU A 15 -5.42 -14.56 -15.73
CA LEU A 15 -4.34 -14.06 -14.87
C LEU A 15 -3.08 -13.74 -15.67
N SER A 16 -2.75 -14.55 -16.67
CA SER A 16 -1.68 -14.29 -17.63
C SER A 16 -1.94 -13.01 -18.43
N TYR A 17 -3.16 -12.84 -18.95
CA TYR A 17 -3.58 -11.59 -19.60
C TYR A 17 -3.40 -10.36 -18.69
N LEU A 18 -3.82 -10.46 -17.42
CA LEU A 18 -3.65 -9.36 -16.48
C LEU A 18 -2.19 -9.05 -16.17
N GLN A 19 -1.34 -10.09 -16.14
CA GLN A 19 0.09 -9.94 -15.91
C GLN A 19 0.80 -9.29 -17.10
N VAL A 20 0.59 -9.83 -18.29
CA VAL A 20 1.34 -9.46 -19.51
C VAL A 20 0.79 -8.19 -20.13
N GLU A 21 -0.51 -8.16 -20.44
CA GLU A 21 -1.11 -7.05 -21.17
C GLU A 21 -1.50 -5.88 -20.27
N ARG A 22 -2.00 -6.17 -19.06
CA ARG A 22 -2.45 -5.12 -18.11
C ARG A 22 -1.36 -4.73 -17.10
N ARG A 23 -0.23 -5.44 -17.08
CA ARG A 23 0.92 -5.19 -16.18
C ARG A 23 0.49 -5.00 -14.72
N MET A 24 -0.45 -5.81 -14.26
CA MET A 24 -0.93 -5.75 -12.89
C MET A 24 0.13 -6.24 -11.90
N SER A 25 0.12 -5.69 -10.69
CA SER A 25 1.06 -6.11 -9.64
C SER A 25 0.82 -7.55 -9.20
N ALA A 26 1.88 -8.25 -8.77
CA ALA A 26 1.79 -9.61 -8.22
C ALA A 26 0.73 -9.71 -7.11
N HIS A 27 0.66 -8.72 -6.20
CA HIS A 27 -0.36 -8.69 -5.15
C HIS A 27 -1.81 -8.63 -5.68
N THR A 28 -2.03 -7.93 -6.80
CA THR A 28 -3.36 -7.87 -7.43
C THR A 28 -3.68 -9.22 -8.07
N LEU A 29 -2.72 -9.83 -8.75
CA LEU A 29 -2.87 -11.15 -9.35
C LEU A 29 -3.17 -12.22 -8.30
N ASP A 30 -2.42 -12.25 -7.20
CA ASP A 30 -2.65 -13.17 -6.07
C ASP A 30 -4.03 -12.95 -5.42
N ALA A 31 -4.48 -11.72 -5.31
CA ALA A 31 -5.79 -11.41 -4.78
C ALA A 31 -6.91 -11.89 -5.71
N TYR A 32 -6.78 -11.65 -7.02
CA TYR A 32 -7.74 -12.10 -8.03
C TYR A 32 -7.77 -13.60 -8.15
N ARG A 33 -6.59 -14.27 -8.14
CA ARG A 33 -6.52 -15.73 -8.08
C ARG A 33 -7.34 -16.28 -6.94
N ARG A 34 -7.06 -15.86 -5.70
CA ARG A 34 -7.79 -16.34 -4.51
C ARG A 34 -9.30 -16.06 -4.58
N ASP A 35 -9.70 -14.96 -5.21
CA ASP A 35 -11.11 -14.62 -5.35
C ASP A 35 -11.81 -15.53 -6.39
N LEU A 36 -11.15 -15.84 -7.51
CA LEU A 36 -11.68 -16.71 -8.55
C LEU A 36 -11.62 -18.19 -8.14
N ASP A 37 -10.59 -18.61 -7.42
CA ASP A 37 -10.52 -19.96 -6.85
C ASP A 37 -11.67 -20.21 -5.87
N ALA A 38 -12.00 -19.20 -5.05
CA ALA A 38 -13.15 -19.30 -4.15
C ALA A 38 -14.47 -19.41 -4.91
N LEU A 39 -14.61 -18.71 -6.04
CA LEU A 39 -15.78 -18.87 -6.93
C LEU A 39 -15.82 -20.26 -7.54
N ALA A 40 -14.68 -20.78 -8.04
CA ALA A 40 -14.60 -22.10 -8.64
C ALA A 40 -14.98 -23.21 -7.65
N VAL A 41 -14.41 -23.17 -6.44
CA VAL A 41 -14.75 -24.14 -5.37
C VAL A 41 -16.24 -24.09 -5.02
N TRP A 42 -16.83 -22.89 -4.92
CA TRP A 42 -18.24 -22.75 -4.63
C TRP A 42 -19.09 -23.30 -5.79
N ALA A 43 -18.74 -22.98 -7.05
CA ALA A 43 -19.46 -23.41 -8.24
C ALA A 43 -19.46 -24.94 -8.37
N THR A 44 -18.31 -25.58 -8.19
CA THR A 44 -18.21 -27.07 -8.18
C THR A 44 -19.12 -27.66 -7.11
N GLY A 45 -19.21 -27.04 -5.92
CA GLY A 45 -20.13 -27.46 -4.85
C GLY A 45 -21.62 -27.30 -5.21
N GLN A 46 -21.94 -26.53 -6.27
CA GLN A 46 -23.28 -26.38 -6.83
C GLN A 46 -23.49 -27.22 -8.13
N GLY A 47 -22.54 -28.10 -8.45
CA GLY A 47 -22.58 -28.92 -9.67
C GLY A 47 -22.24 -28.15 -10.95
N VAL A 48 -21.60 -26.99 -10.85
CA VAL A 48 -21.15 -26.18 -11.97
C VAL A 48 -19.63 -26.28 -12.08
N ASP A 49 -19.16 -27.00 -13.05
CA ASP A 49 -17.72 -27.25 -13.27
C ASP A 49 -17.06 -26.25 -14.22
N ASP A 50 -17.83 -25.51 -15.01
CA ASP A 50 -17.31 -24.44 -15.88
C ASP A 50 -17.87 -23.10 -15.49
N LEU A 51 -17.00 -22.18 -15.07
CA LEU A 51 -17.38 -20.81 -14.70
C LEU A 51 -18.02 -20.01 -15.85
N ALA A 52 -17.76 -20.39 -17.12
CA ALA A 52 -18.36 -19.75 -18.28
C ALA A 52 -19.89 -20.02 -18.37
N THR A 53 -20.39 -21.08 -17.74
CA THR A 53 -21.80 -21.45 -17.72
C THR A 53 -22.59 -20.88 -16.54
N LEU A 54 -21.91 -20.17 -15.60
CA LEU A 54 -22.58 -19.57 -14.45
C LEU A 54 -23.57 -18.48 -14.85
N HIS A 55 -24.74 -18.52 -14.23
CA HIS A 55 -25.80 -17.51 -14.38
C HIS A 55 -25.73 -16.43 -13.29
N THR A 56 -26.40 -15.31 -13.53
CA THR A 56 -26.42 -14.16 -12.61
C THR A 56 -26.93 -14.54 -11.21
N GLU A 57 -27.95 -15.40 -11.12
CA GLU A 57 -28.53 -15.86 -9.85
C GLU A 57 -27.53 -16.66 -9.04
N GLN A 58 -26.75 -17.52 -9.68
CA GLN A 58 -25.69 -18.32 -9.03
C GLN A 58 -24.55 -17.45 -8.52
N LEU A 59 -24.10 -16.49 -9.34
CA LEU A 59 -23.07 -15.55 -8.89
C LEU A 59 -23.55 -14.65 -7.73
N ARG A 60 -24.85 -14.26 -7.75
CA ARG A 60 -25.48 -13.54 -6.63
C ARG A 60 -25.53 -14.40 -5.38
N ALA A 61 -25.88 -15.69 -5.51
CA ALA A 61 -25.89 -16.65 -4.42
C ALA A 61 -24.51 -16.87 -3.83
N PHE A 62 -23.45 -16.92 -4.65
CA PHE A 62 -22.07 -16.97 -4.20
C PHE A 62 -21.70 -15.75 -3.35
N ILE A 63 -21.96 -14.53 -3.83
CA ILE A 63 -21.67 -13.30 -3.06
C ILE A 63 -22.44 -13.29 -1.72
N ALA A 64 -23.70 -13.73 -1.73
CA ALA A 64 -24.49 -13.86 -0.51
C ALA A 64 -23.96 -14.93 0.44
N ALA A 65 -23.48 -16.07 -0.05
CA ALA A 65 -22.84 -17.11 0.75
C ALA A 65 -21.57 -16.61 1.43
N GLU A 66 -20.70 -15.92 0.68
CA GLU A 66 -19.48 -15.33 1.22
C GLU A 66 -19.75 -14.23 2.26
N HIS A 67 -20.82 -13.46 2.08
CA HIS A 67 -21.29 -12.50 3.10
C HIS A 67 -21.71 -13.22 4.38
N ARG A 68 -22.51 -14.29 4.29
CA ARG A 68 -22.93 -15.11 5.44
C ARG A 68 -21.74 -15.78 6.15
N ARG A 69 -20.66 -16.11 5.41
CA ARG A 69 -19.40 -16.61 5.98
C ARG A 69 -18.58 -15.54 6.71
N GLY A 70 -19.06 -14.28 6.74
CA GLY A 70 -18.42 -13.19 7.46
C GLY A 70 -17.38 -12.40 6.68
N LEU A 71 -17.32 -12.52 5.33
CA LEU A 71 -16.46 -11.66 4.56
C LEU A 71 -16.86 -10.19 4.71
N SER A 72 -15.88 -9.34 4.94
CA SER A 72 -16.12 -7.90 5.06
C SER A 72 -16.67 -7.31 3.76
N PRO A 73 -17.51 -6.27 3.80
CA PRO A 73 -18.03 -5.60 2.61
C PRO A 73 -16.93 -5.17 1.63
N LYS A 74 -15.78 -4.72 2.13
CA LYS A 74 -14.61 -4.36 1.30
C LYS A 74 -14.03 -5.57 0.56
N SER A 75 -13.96 -6.73 1.23
CA SER A 75 -13.49 -7.97 0.62
C SER A 75 -14.48 -8.47 -0.43
N LEU A 76 -15.78 -8.38 -0.17
CA LEU A 76 -16.83 -8.72 -1.13
C LEU A 76 -16.80 -7.80 -2.36
N GLN A 77 -16.59 -6.50 -2.18
CA GLN A 77 -16.43 -5.55 -3.29
C GLN A 77 -15.23 -5.94 -4.18
N ARG A 78 -14.07 -6.27 -3.58
CA ARG A 78 -12.89 -6.71 -4.32
C ARG A 78 -13.17 -8.01 -5.07
N ARG A 79 -13.79 -9.00 -4.41
CA ARG A 79 -14.16 -10.29 -5.00
C ARG A 79 -15.11 -10.12 -6.19
N LEU A 80 -16.13 -9.29 -6.05
CA LEU A 80 -17.02 -8.97 -7.15
C LEU A 80 -16.31 -8.22 -8.30
N SER A 81 -15.32 -7.38 -7.97
CA SER A 81 -14.50 -6.73 -9.00
C SER A 81 -13.63 -7.73 -9.76
N ALA A 82 -13.07 -8.74 -9.11
CA ALA A 82 -12.34 -9.82 -9.76
C ALA A 82 -13.26 -10.62 -10.71
N CYS A 83 -14.46 -10.99 -10.23
CA CYS A 83 -15.47 -11.66 -11.07
C CYS A 83 -15.86 -10.80 -12.29
N ARG A 84 -16.13 -9.51 -12.10
CA ARG A 84 -16.46 -8.60 -13.21
C ARG A 84 -15.34 -8.53 -14.25
N SER A 85 -14.11 -8.38 -13.81
CA SER A 85 -12.94 -8.33 -14.69
C SER A 85 -12.77 -9.64 -15.46
N PHE A 86 -12.97 -10.78 -14.81
CA PHE A 86 -12.89 -12.10 -15.41
C PHE A 86 -13.98 -12.30 -16.47
N TYR A 87 -15.24 -12.03 -16.15
CA TYR A 87 -16.35 -12.16 -17.12
C TYR A 87 -16.29 -11.14 -18.24
N GLN A 88 -15.76 -9.94 -18.02
CA GLN A 88 -15.48 -9.00 -19.11
C GLN A 88 -14.41 -9.52 -20.07
N TRP A 89 -13.39 -10.19 -19.52
CA TRP A 89 -12.36 -10.83 -20.33
C TRP A 89 -12.93 -12.02 -21.12
N LEU A 90 -13.75 -12.90 -20.51
CA LEU A 90 -14.44 -13.98 -21.20
C LEU A 90 -15.34 -13.47 -22.32
N LEU A 91 -16.11 -12.39 -22.08
CA LEU A 91 -16.97 -11.75 -23.07
C LEU A 91 -16.16 -11.21 -24.25
N LYS A 92 -15.05 -10.51 -23.98
CA LYS A 92 -14.15 -9.99 -25.02
C LYS A 92 -13.57 -11.10 -25.91
N HIS A 93 -13.38 -12.31 -25.37
CA HIS A 93 -12.85 -13.45 -26.10
C HIS A 93 -13.94 -14.39 -26.64
N GLY A 94 -15.21 -13.96 -26.66
CA GLY A 94 -16.33 -14.72 -27.20
C GLY A 94 -16.66 -16.02 -26.46
N ARG A 95 -16.18 -16.18 -25.22
CA ARG A 95 -16.40 -17.39 -24.42
C ARG A 95 -17.71 -17.37 -23.63
N VAL A 96 -18.30 -16.22 -23.46
CA VAL A 96 -19.65 -16.00 -22.92
C VAL A 96 -20.37 -14.95 -23.75
N VAL A 97 -21.68 -15.03 -23.83
CA VAL A 97 -22.53 -14.05 -24.58
C VAL A 97 -22.93 -12.86 -23.72
N ALA A 98 -22.91 -13.02 -22.37
CA ALA A 98 -23.24 -11.98 -21.42
C ALA A 98 -22.45 -12.21 -20.12
N SER A 99 -22.20 -11.12 -19.40
CA SER A 99 -21.51 -11.20 -18.09
C SER A 99 -22.51 -11.47 -16.97
N PRO A 100 -22.45 -12.60 -16.25
CA PRO A 100 -23.30 -12.86 -15.09
C PRO A 100 -23.03 -11.91 -13.91
N ALA A 101 -21.91 -11.19 -13.94
CA ALA A 101 -21.56 -10.21 -12.91
C ALA A 101 -22.20 -8.82 -13.16
N ALA A 102 -22.88 -8.64 -14.30
CA ALA A 102 -23.57 -7.40 -14.61
C ALA A 102 -24.71 -7.14 -13.62
N GLY A 103 -24.81 -5.92 -13.12
CA GLY A 103 -25.89 -5.50 -12.22
C GLY A 103 -25.81 -6.01 -10.77
N ILE A 104 -24.92 -6.94 -10.44
CA ILE A 104 -24.74 -7.39 -9.05
C ILE A 104 -24.04 -6.29 -8.24
N ARG A 105 -24.57 -5.99 -7.07
CA ARG A 105 -23.98 -5.01 -6.13
C ARG A 105 -23.53 -5.71 -4.86
N ALA A 106 -22.29 -5.45 -4.46
CA ALA A 106 -21.81 -5.87 -3.14
C ALA A 106 -22.41 -4.98 -2.03
N PRO A 107 -22.57 -5.50 -0.81
CA PRO A 107 -23.00 -4.71 0.33
C PRO A 107 -22.11 -3.46 0.48
N LYS A 108 -22.73 -2.32 0.81
CA LYS A 108 -21.98 -1.09 1.07
C LYS A 108 -21.18 -1.24 2.35
N ALA A 109 -19.89 -0.94 2.28
CA ALA A 109 -19.09 -0.80 3.48
C ALA A 109 -19.52 0.48 4.21
N PRO A 110 -19.69 0.46 5.54
CA PRO A 110 -19.89 1.68 6.29
C PRO A 110 -18.69 2.60 6.06
N ARG A 111 -18.94 3.86 5.73
CA ARG A 111 -17.90 4.88 5.61
C ARG A 111 -17.39 5.19 7.02
N LYS A 112 -16.27 4.60 7.40
CA LYS A 112 -15.54 5.06 8.57
C LYS A 112 -14.81 6.34 8.19
N LEU A 113 -14.94 7.38 9.01
CA LEU A 113 -14.11 8.57 8.87
C LEU A 113 -12.64 8.14 8.93
N PRO A 114 -11.79 8.69 8.05
CA PRO A 114 -10.36 8.43 8.12
C PRO A 114 -9.86 8.81 9.51
N GLN A 115 -9.25 7.88 10.21
CA GLN A 115 -8.54 8.19 11.44
C GLN A 115 -7.18 8.78 11.08
N VAL A 116 -6.78 9.82 11.77
CA VAL A 116 -5.43 10.40 11.74
C VAL A 116 -4.92 10.46 13.17
N LEU A 117 -3.61 10.41 13.33
CA LEU A 117 -2.99 10.85 14.58
C LEU A 117 -3.03 12.37 14.57
N ASP A 118 -3.35 13.00 15.68
CA ASP A 118 -3.06 14.43 15.84
C ASP A 118 -1.54 14.65 15.94
N VAL A 119 -1.12 15.91 15.97
CA VAL A 119 0.31 16.26 15.99
C VAL A 119 1.00 15.72 17.24
N ASP A 120 0.34 15.81 18.41
CA ASP A 120 0.92 15.38 19.68
C ASP A 120 1.04 13.85 19.75
N GLU A 121 0.02 13.11 19.31
CA GLU A 121 0.08 11.64 19.18
C GLU A 121 1.17 11.19 18.20
N ALA A 122 1.32 11.89 17.08
CA ALA A 122 2.36 11.58 16.11
C ALA A 122 3.75 11.86 16.69
N MET A 123 3.92 12.98 17.41
CA MET A 123 5.16 13.32 18.10
C MET A 123 5.49 12.31 19.20
N GLN A 124 4.52 11.95 20.04
CA GLN A 124 4.67 10.92 21.06
C GLN A 124 5.12 9.59 20.45
N LEU A 125 4.56 9.22 19.29
CA LEU A 125 4.93 7.97 18.63
C LEU A 125 6.37 7.96 18.10
N VAL A 126 6.85 9.07 17.54
CA VAL A 126 8.19 9.11 16.92
C VAL A 126 9.31 9.40 17.92
N GLU A 127 9.01 9.98 19.07
CA GLU A 127 9.97 10.27 20.15
C GLU A 127 10.25 9.05 21.05
N LEU A 128 10.62 7.94 20.41
CA LEU A 128 10.97 6.71 21.11
C LEU A 128 12.31 6.82 21.86
N PRO A 129 12.41 6.21 23.05
CA PRO A 129 13.70 5.90 23.64
C PRO A 129 14.53 4.99 22.72
N THR A 130 15.81 5.26 22.60
CA THR A 130 16.73 4.52 21.72
C THR A 130 17.59 3.48 22.44
N ASP A 131 17.53 3.45 23.76
CA ASP A 131 18.27 2.53 24.66
C ASP A 131 17.76 1.08 24.61
N ALA A 132 16.53 0.86 24.15
CA ALA A 132 15.97 -0.48 23.97
C ALA A 132 16.55 -1.18 22.74
N PRO A 133 16.65 -2.52 22.73
CA PRO A 133 17.05 -3.27 21.54
C PRO A 133 16.24 -2.87 20.31
N LEU A 134 16.92 -2.54 19.20
CA LEU A 134 16.37 -2.01 17.97
C LEU A 134 15.73 -0.62 18.09
N GLY A 135 15.93 0.11 19.20
CA GLY A 135 15.34 1.43 19.42
C GLY A 135 15.77 2.45 18.37
N VAL A 136 17.06 2.51 18.03
CA VAL A 136 17.58 3.41 16.99
C VAL A 136 16.97 3.10 15.63
N ARG A 137 16.88 1.83 15.24
CA ARG A 137 16.22 1.40 14.01
C ARG A 137 14.74 1.78 13.98
N ASP A 138 14.04 1.51 15.06
CA ASP A 138 12.59 1.75 15.16
C ASP A 138 12.27 3.24 15.10
N ARG A 139 13.10 4.07 15.73
CA ARG A 139 13.02 5.52 15.61
C ARG A 139 13.24 5.97 14.18
N ALA A 140 14.26 5.45 13.49
CA ALA A 140 14.51 5.76 12.08
C ALA A 140 13.33 5.37 11.18
N ILE A 141 12.69 4.21 11.41
CA ILE A 141 11.49 3.79 10.68
C ILE A 141 10.33 4.77 10.88
N LEU A 142 10.04 5.14 12.13
CA LEU A 142 8.92 6.03 12.46
C LEU A 142 9.14 7.45 11.95
N GLU A 143 10.32 8.00 12.17
CA GLU A 143 10.70 9.33 11.69
C GLU A 143 10.62 9.40 10.17
N LEU A 144 11.10 8.38 9.46
CA LEU A 144 11.04 8.35 8.00
C LEU A 144 9.60 8.24 7.48
N PHE A 145 8.75 7.39 8.09
CA PHE A 145 7.34 7.32 7.73
C PHE A 145 6.62 8.64 7.91
N TYR A 146 6.81 9.27 9.07
CA TYR A 146 6.12 10.50 9.42
C TYR A 146 6.69 11.72 8.69
N SER A 147 7.96 11.73 8.37
CA SER A 147 8.62 12.81 7.65
C SER A 147 8.33 12.80 6.14
N SER A 148 8.27 11.62 5.51
CA SER A 148 8.26 11.51 4.05
C SER A 148 6.98 10.87 3.50
N GLY A 149 6.09 10.41 4.36
CA GLY A 149 4.83 9.79 3.96
C GLY A 149 4.98 8.59 3.01
N LEU A 150 6.05 7.82 3.11
CA LEU A 150 6.33 6.69 2.24
C LEU A 150 5.24 5.60 2.32
N ARG A 151 5.08 4.84 1.23
CA ARG A 151 4.31 3.60 1.27
C ARG A 151 5.13 2.53 2.00
N LEU A 152 4.43 1.59 2.67
CA LEU A 152 5.10 0.49 3.37
C LEU A 152 6.05 -0.31 2.47
N SER A 153 5.63 -0.60 1.24
CA SER A 153 6.47 -1.31 0.26
C SER A 153 7.71 -0.51 -0.15
N GLU A 154 7.57 0.81 -0.27
CA GLU A 154 8.68 1.71 -0.58
C GLU A 154 9.71 1.69 0.56
N LEU A 155 9.27 1.87 1.81
CA LEU A 155 10.16 1.80 2.98
C LEU A 155 10.87 0.44 3.10
N CYS A 156 10.15 -0.67 2.92
CA CYS A 156 10.76 -2.00 2.99
C CYS A 156 11.80 -2.24 1.91
N ALA A 157 11.64 -1.64 0.73
CA ALA A 157 12.54 -1.84 -0.41
C ALA A 157 13.76 -0.92 -0.41
N LEU A 158 13.82 0.10 0.47
CA LEU A 158 14.89 1.09 0.49
C LEU A 158 16.27 0.47 0.70
N ARG A 159 17.22 0.98 -0.07
CA ARG A 159 18.66 0.75 0.10
C ARG A 159 19.34 2.06 0.49
N TRP A 160 20.49 2.00 1.11
CA TRP A 160 21.22 3.20 1.53
C TRP A 160 21.58 4.13 0.36
N ARG A 161 21.81 3.59 -0.83
CA ARG A 161 22.05 4.38 -2.05
C ARG A 161 20.85 5.22 -2.51
N ASP A 162 19.62 4.88 -2.03
CA ASP A 162 18.40 5.61 -2.36
C ASP A 162 18.18 6.84 -1.47
N LEU A 163 19.05 7.02 -0.46
CA LEU A 163 19.00 8.10 0.53
C LEU A 163 20.16 9.07 0.33
N ASP A 164 19.84 10.32 0.04
CA ASP A 164 20.75 11.43 0.14
C ASP A 164 20.50 12.17 1.46
N LEU A 165 21.27 11.81 2.50
CA LEU A 165 21.15 12.43 3.81
C LEU A 165 21.74 13.83 3.87
N ALA A 166 22.63 14.22 2.93
CA ALA A 166 23.18 15.57 2.85
C ALA A 166 22.13 16.54 2.34
N ASP A 167 21.51 16.21 1.20
CA ASP A 167 20.45 17.01 0.60
C ASP A 167 19.06 16.77 1.20
N GLY A 168 18.93 15.74 2.07
CA GLY A 168 17.66 15.41 2.72
C GLY A 168 16.62 14.88 1.75
N LEU A 169 17.00 13.96 0.87
CA LEU A 169 16.14 13.37 -0.13
C LEU A 169 16.12 11.84 -0.04
N VAL A 170 14.99 11.25 -0.33
CA VAL A 170 14.82 9.81 -0.56
C VAL A 170 14.20 9.57 -1.92
N THR A 171 14.84 8.72 -2.73
CA THR A 171 14.33 8.31 -4.04
C THR A 171 13.61 6.97 -3.92
N VAL A 172 12.37 6.91 -4.34
CA VAL A 172 11.54 5.69 -4.26
C VAL A 172 10.91 5.33 -5.60
N LEU A 173 10.70 4.02 -5.81
CA LEU A 173 9.99 3.50 -6.95
C LEU A 173 8.49 3.43 -6.65
N GLY A 174 7.71 4.24 -7.35
CA GLY A 174 6.25 4.23 -7.27
C GLY A 174 5.60 3.14 -8.14
N LYS A 175 4.27 3.18 -8.21
CA LYS A 175 3.49 2.28 -9.05
C LYS A 175 3.90 2.43 -10.53
N GLY A 176 4.14 1.31 -11.20
CA GLY A 176 4.56 1.30 -12.62
C GLY A 176 6.04 1.60 -12.85
N GLY A 177 6.89 1.49 -11.81
CA GLY A 177 8.34 1.71 -11.95
C GLY A 177 8.77 3.18 -12.06
N LYS A 178 7.85 4.13 -11.86
CA LYS A 178 8.19 5.57 -11.88
C LYS A 178 8.93 5.94 -10.60
N GLN A 179 10.09 6.56 -10.75
CA GLN A 179 10.85 7.11 -9.63
C GLN A 179 10.27 8.46 -9.21
N ARG A 180 10.33 8.74 -7.92
CA ARG A 180 10.13 10.07 -7.35
C ARG A 180 11.06 10.29 -6.18
N SER A 181 11.49 11.52 -5.98
CA SER A 181 12.21 11.94 -4.78
C SER A 181 11.25 12.62 -3.81
N VAL A 182 11.46 12.39 -2.52
CA VAL A 182 10.63 12.92 -1.43
C VAL A 182 11.57 13.53 -0.40
N PRO A 183 11.24 14.72 0.16
CA PRO A 183 12.03 15.32 1.23
C PRO A 183 12.07 14.45 2.48
N VAL A 184 13.21 14.50 3.18
CA VAL A 184 13.44 13.87 4.47
C VAL A 184 13.82 14.95 5.48
N GLY A 185 12.97 15.21 6.46
CA GLY A 185 13.20 16.26 7.46
C GLY A 185 14.40 15.99 8.36
N SER A 186 14.86 17.04 9.05
CA SER A 186 16.08 17.01 9.87
C SER A 186 16.09 15.92 10.94
N HIS A 187 14.98 15.69 11.63
CA HIS A 187 14.85 14.62 12.63
C HIS A 187 14.98 13.22 12.04
N ALA A 188 14.34 12.99 10.88
CA ALA A 188 14.46 11.70 10.17
C ALA A 188 15.88 11.49 9.62
N ARG A 189 16.52 12.56 9.10
CA ARG A 189 17.92 12.52 8.66
C ARG A 189 18.86 12.12 9.81
N LYS A 190 18.70 12.76 10.97
CA LYS A 190 19.47 12.42 12.16
C LYS A 190 19.24 10.97 12.59
N ALA A 191 18.01 10.53 12.73
CA ALA A 191 17.68 9.16 13.11
C ALA A 191 18.22 8.12 12.12
N LEU A 192 18.20 8.42 10.82
CA LEU A 192 18.79 7.57 9.78
C LEU A 192 20.32 7.56 9.83
N ALA A 193 20.96 8.69 10.14
CA ALA A 193 22.41 8.75 10.31
C ALA A 193 22.85 7.91 11.51
N ASP A 194 22.17 8.04 12.66
CA ASP A 194 22.43 7.24 13.87
C ASP A 194 22.25 5.74 13.56
N TRP A 195 21.17 5.38 12.88
CA TRP A 195 20.93 4.00 12.45
C TRP A 195 21.96 3.47 11.45
N ARG A 196 22.45 4.30 10.54
CA ARG A 196 23.47 3.90 9.57
C ARG A 196 24.78 3.53 10.25
N GLN A 197 25.16 4.27 11.28
CA GLN A 197 26.35 3.96 12.09
C GLN A 197 26.20 2.62 12.82
N GLU A 198 25.04 2.39 13.47
CA GLU A 198 24.78 1.14 14.20
C GLU A 198 24.69 -0.08 13.26
N SER A 199 24.05 0.08 12.10
CA SER A 199 23.85 -1.01 11.15
C SER A 199 25.02 -1.26 10.20
N LEU A 200 26.07 -0.43 10.23
CA LEU A 200 27.20 -0.45 9.29
C LEU A 200 26.72 -0.41 7.81
N GLY A 201 25.73 0.45 7.53
CA GLY A 201 24.99 0.49 6.29
C GLY A 201 25.83 0.78 5.04
N GLN A 202 26.01 -0.21 4.19
CA GLN A 202 26.67 -0.08 2.89
C GLN A 202 25.67 0.41 1.82
N PRO A 203 26.13 1.07 0.73
CA PRO A 203 25.23 1.64 -0.27
C PRO A 203 24.17 0.67 -0.82
N ASP A 204 24.54 -0.57 -1.09
CA ASP A 204 23.66 -1.59 -1.66
C ASP A 204 22.90 -2.43 -0.62
N SER A 205 23.20 -2.24 0.68
CA SER A 205 22.48 -2.96 1.72
C SER A 205 21.09 -2.34 1.98
N PRO A 206 20.11 -3.15 2.43
CA PRO A 206 18.81 -2.62 2.85
C PRO A 206 18.98 -1.60 3.98
N VAL A 207 18.22 -0.50 3.94
CA VAL A 207 18.19 0.47 5.06
C VAL A 207 17.67 -0.22 6.32
N PHE A 208 16.65 -1.04 6.18
CA PHE A 208 16.08 -1.80 7.28
C PHE A 208 16.21 -3.30 6.99
N PRO A 209 17.28 -3.95 7.48
CA PRO A 209 17.46 -5.38 7.30
C PRO A 209 16.47 -6.17 8.15
N GLY A 210 16.00 -7.28 7.59
CA GLY A 210 15.24 -8.32 8.25
C GLY A 210 16.14 -9.49 8.67
N ARG A 211 15.53 -10.65 8.90
CA ARG A 211 16.27 -11.86 9.27
C ARG A 211 17.20 -12.29 8.13
N GLY A 212 18.45 -12.61 8.47
CA GLY A 212 19.45 -13.07 7.49
C GLY A 212 19.94 -11.99 6.52
N GLY A 213 19.80 -10.70 6.84
CA GLY A 213 20.27 -9.60 5.97
C GLY A 213 19.36 -9.26 4.78
N ALA A 214 18.27 -9.99 4.59
CA ALA A 214 17.25 -9.64 3.60
C ALA A 214 16.50 -8.35 4.00
N THR A 215 15.73 -7.75 3.09
CA THR A 215 14.89 -6.59 3.42
C THR A 215 13.84 -6.95 4.48
N ILE A 216 13.51 -5.99 5.35
CA ILE A 216 12.44 -6.16 6.34
C ILE A 216 11.10 -6.43 5.65
N THR A 217 10.33 -7.38 6.18
CA THR A 217 9.03 -7.70 5.59
C THR A 217 7.96 -6.67 5.98
N PRO A 218 6.97 -6.38 5.10
CA PRO A 218 5.83 -5.53 5.43
C PRO A 218 5.10 -5.96 6.71
N ARG A 219 5.00 -7.26 6.94
CA ARG A 219 4.36 -7.82 8.14
C ARG A 219 5.15 -7.51 9.41
N ALA A 220 6.47 -7.62 9.37
CA ALA A 220 7.34 -7.31 10.50
C ALA A 220 7.20 -5.82 10.89
N VAL A 221 7.23 -4.91 9.92
CA VAL A 221 7.02 -3.47 10.16
C VAL A 221 5.64 -3.21 10.79
N GLN A 222 4.56 -3.81 10.24
CA GLN A 222 3.21 -3.63 10.78
C GLN A 222 3.07 -4.13 12.22
N ILE A 223 3.68 -5.26 12.56
CA ILE A 223 3.67 -5.80 13.93
C ILE A 223 4.45 -4.86 14.84
N ARG A 224 5.63 -4.43 14.41
CA ARG A 224 6.50 -3.56 15.21
C ARG A 224 5.85 -2.21 15.50
N LEU A 225 5.27 -1.55 14.48
CA LEU A 225 4.55 -0.29 14.67
C LEU A 225 3.42 -0.40 15.70
N ARG A 226 2.67 -1.51 15.68
CA ARG A 226 1.62 -1.75 16.67
C ARG A 226 2.16 -1.89 18.08
N GLN A 227 3.26 -2.65 18.24
CA GLN A 227 3.92 -2.83 19.53
C GLN A 227 4.47 -1.51 20.08
N LEU A 228 5.06 -0.68 19.22
CA LEU A 228 5.60 0.62 19.61
C LEU A 228 4.48 1.58 20.03
N ALA A 229 3.39 1.66 19.27
CA ALA A 229 2.23 2.46 19.64
C ALA A 229 1.63 2.06 20.99
N GLN A 230 1.51 0.76 21.24
CA GLN A 230 1.03 0.25 22.54
C GLN A 230 1.97 0.61 23.69
N ARG A 231 3.29 0.53 23.49
CA ARG A 231 4.30 0.92 24.50
C ARG A 231 4.26 2.41 24.81
N GLN A 232 3.93 3.24 23.82
CA GLN A 232 3.75 4.68 23.99
C GLN A 232 2.34 5.08 24.50
N GLY A 233 1.51 4.10 24.88
CA GLY A 233 0.17 4.37 25.42
C GLY A 233 -0.84 4.88 24.38
N LEU A 234 -0.57 4.72 23.10
CA LEU A 234 -1.49 5.13 22.04
C LEU A 234 -2.62 4.10 21.88
N PHE A 235 -3.86 4.52 22.08
CA PHE A 235 -5.05 3.67 21.92
C PHE A 235 -5.47 3.48 20.46
N LYS A 236 -5.06 4.39 19.55
CA LYS A 236 -5.35 4.28 18.13
C LYS A 236 -4.56 3.12 17.51
N ARG A 237 -5.22 2.41 16.57
CA ARG A 237 -4.55 1.32 15.84
C ARG A 237 -3.55 1.87 14.83
N VAL A 238 -2.31 2.07 15.26
CA VAL A 238 -1.24 2.57 14.39
C VAL A 238 -0.86 1.53 13.33
N HIS A 239 -0.77 1.99 12.10
CA HIS A 239 -0.33 1.22 10.93
C HIS A 239 0.26 2.15 9.85
N PRO A 240 1.04 1.65 8.87
CA PRO A 240 1.74 2.50 7.90
C PRO A 240 0.85 3.50 7.15
N HIS A 241 -0.35 3.08 6.76
CA HIS A 241 -1.30 3.97 6.08
C HIS A 241 -1.81 5.10 6.99
N LEU A 242 -1.94 4.84 8.30
CA LEU A 242 -2.31 5.89 9.25
C LEU A 242 -1.22 6.96 9.34
N LEU A 243 0.05 6.56 9.49
CA LEU A 243 1.19 7.48 9.53
C LEU A 243 1.29 8.34 8.27
N ARG A 244 1.17 7.70 7.11
CA ARG A 244 1.16 8.41 5.82
C ARG A 244 -0.03 9.36 5.70
N HIS A 245 -1.20 8.98 6.22
CA HIS A 245 -2.39 9.82 6.20
C HIS A 245 -2.26 11.01 7.15
N SER A 246 -1.71 10.79 8.35
CA SER A 246 -1.40 11.86 9.30
C SER A 246 -0.37 12.84 8.72
N PHE A 247 0.71 12.34 8.08
CA PHE A 247 1.64 13.18 7.33
C PHE A 247 0.92 14.07 6.31
N ALA A 248 0.07 13.46 5.46
CA ALA A 248 -0.66 14.19 4.43
C ALA A 248 -1.58 15.28 5.01
N SER A 249 -2.33 14.94 6.07
CA SER A 249 -3.24 15.87 6.73
C SER A 249 -2.48 17.04 7.37
N HIS A 250 -1.41 16.74 8.11
CA HIS A 250 -0.65 17.79 8.81
C HIS A 250 0.07 18.75 7.84
N VAL A 251 0.64 18.21 6.75
CA VAL A 251 1.24 19.07 5.71
C VAL A 251 0.17 19.88 5.00
N LEU A 252 -0.99 19.30 4.68
CA LEU A 252 -2.09 20.01 4.04
C LEU A 252 -2.66 21.12 4.93
N GLU A 253 -2.93 20.82 6.20
CA GLU A 253 -3.45 21.79 7.18
C GLU A 253 -2.51 23.00 7.37
N SER A 254 -1.21 22.72 7.32
CA SER A 254 -0.20 23.77 7.54
C SER A 254 0.18 24.55 6.28
N SER A 255 0.12 23.92 5.09
CA SER A 255 0.52 24.57 3.83
C SER A 255 -0.66 25.14 3.05
N GLY A 256 -1.84 24.54 3.18
CA GLY A 256 -2.99 24.80 2.30
C GLY A 256 -2.80 24.29 0.86
N ASP A 257 -1.66 23.67 0.54
CA ASP A 257 -1.30 23.25 -0.81
C ASP A 257 -1.64 21.76 -1.05
N LEU A 258 -2.87 21.51 -1.47
CA LEU A 258 -3.34 20.17 -1.82
C LEU A 258 -2.52 19.54 -2.96
N ARG A 259 -2.08 20.36 -3.93
CA ARG A 259 -1.34 19.88 -5.09
C ARG A 259 0.06 19.42 -4.68
N GLY A 260 0.79 20.23 -3.91
CA GLY A 260 2.09 19.85 -3.37
C GLY A 260 2.03 18.57 -2.53
N VAL A 261 1.00 18.42 -1.69
CA VAL A 261 0.78 17.19 -0.90
C VAL A 261 0.51 15.98 -1.79
N GLN A 262 -0.29 16.11 -2.86
CA GLN A 262 -0.55 15.02 -3.80
C GLN A 262 0.72 14.60 -4.54
N GLU A 263 1.56 15.53 -4.93
CA GLU A 263 2.86 15.30 -5.57
C GLU A 263 3.81 14.58 -4.62
N LEU A 264 3.98 15.05 -3.37
CA LEU A 264 4.76 14.37 -2.32
C LEU A 264 4.31 12.91 -2.12
N LEU A 265 3.02 12.67 -2.15
CA LEU A 265 2.47 11.34 -1.98
C LEU A 265 2.57 10.47 -3.25
N GLY A 266 2.84 11.04 -4.43
CA GLY A 266 2.89 10.31 -5.70
C GLY A 266 1.53 9.68 -6.03
N HIS A 267 0.47 10.48 -6.03
CA HIS A 267 -0.85 10.09 -6.52
C HIS A 267 -0.85 10.12 -8.05
N ALA A 268 -1.17 8.99 -8.68
CA ALA A 268 -1.02 8.77 -10.12
C ALA A 268 -2.10 9.43 -11.00
N ASP A 269 -3.09 10.11 -10.44
CA ASP A 269 -4.29 10.57 -11.15
C ASP A 269 -4.23 12.04 -11.64
N ILE A 270 -3.06 12.65 -11.63
CA ILE A 270 -2.88 13.90 -12.36
C ILE A 270 -2.08 13.59 -13.61
N ALA A 271 -2.79 13.61 -14.74
CA ALA A 271 -2.23 13.43 -16.07
C ALA A 271 -1.25 14.58 -16.39
N THR A 272 0.00 14.43 -15.96
CA THR A 272 1.13 15.06 -16.62
C THR A 272 2.42 14.36 -16.17
N THR A 273 3.09 13.75 -17.11
CA THR A 273 4.50 13.38 -16.97
C THR A 273 5.31 14.69 -17.01
N GLN A 274 5.31 15.43 -15.91
CA GLN A 274 6.29 16.48 -15.73
C GLN A 274 7.57 15.80 -15.25
N ILE A 275 8.61 15.97 -16.04
CA ILE A 275 9.99 15.68 -15.66
C ILE A 275 10.29 16.66 -14.52
N TYR A 276 10.38 16.14 -13.28
CA TYR A 276 10.71 16.96 -12.12
C TYR A 276 12.10 17.55 -12.31
N THR A 277 12.16 18.86 -12.47
CA THR A 277 13.39 19.61 -12.51
C THR A 277 13.85 19.91 -11.07
N HIS A 278 15.10 20.28 -10.89
CA HIS A 278 15.66 20.69 -9.58
C HIS A 278 14.82 21.78 -8.89
N LEU A 279 14.11 22.61 -9.67
CA LEU A 279 13.22 23.67 -9.20
C LEU A 279 11.96 23.12 -8.51
N ASP A 280 11.44 21.98 -8.97
CA ASP A 280 10.24 21.37 -8.37
C ASP A 280 10.53 20.77 -6.99
N TYR A 281 11.75 20.25 -6.79
CA TYR A 281 12.18 19.73 -5.47
C TYR A 281 12.37 20.85 -4.44
N GLN A 282 12.87 22.02 -4.86
CA GLN A 282 12.99 23.18 -3.98
C GLN A 282 11.63 23.69 -3.54
N HIS A 283 10.62 23.66 -4.41
CA HIS A 283 9.25 24.00 -4.05
C HIS A 283 8.67 23.00 -3.04
N LEU A 284 8.81 21.70 -3.30
CA LEU A 284 8.33 20.65 -2.39
C LEU A 284 9.04 20.68 -1.03
N ALA A 285 10.34 20.95 -1.01
CA ALA A 285 11.10 21.13 0.22
C ALA A 285 10.60 22.37 1.01
N LYS A 286 10.31 23.48 0.33
CA LYS A 286 9.74 24.69 0.96
C LYS A 286 8.35 24.43 1.55
N VAL A 287 7.48 23.69 0.84
CA VAL A 287 6.17 23.28 1.35
C VAL A 287 6.35 22.41 2.59
N TYR A 288 7.28 21.47 2.57
CA TYR A 288 7.60 20.62 3.71
C TYR A 288 8.13 21.44 4.89
N ASP A 289 9.19 22.23 4.68
CA ASP A 289 9.84 23.01 5.73
C ASP A 289 8.92 24.07 6.34
N GLY A 290 8.05 24.65 5.52
CA GLY A 290 7.05 25.62 5.97
C GLY A 290 5.87 25.01 6.73
N ALA A 291 5.54 23.76 6.49
CA ALA A 291 4.28 23.16 6.88
C ALA A 291 4.40 21.98 7.86
N HIS A 292 5.41 21.11 7.68
CA HIS A 292 5.46 19.89 8.47
C HIS A 292 5.88 20.16 9.93
N PRO A 293 5.17 19.61 10.95
CA PRO A 293 5.48 19.85 12.36
C PRO A 293 6.91 19.49 12.76
N ARG A 294 7.48 18.44 12.15
CA ARG A 294 8.87 18.01 12.42
C ARG A 294 9.93 18.86 11.73
N ALA A 295 9.60 19.61 10.70
CA ALA A 295 10.52 20.56 10.07
C ALA A 295 10.70 21.82 10.91
N LYS A 296 9.66 22.25 11.65
CA LYS A 296 9.66 23.48 12.45
C LYS A 296 10.36 23.37 13.82
N ARG A 297 10.49 22.14 14.36
CA ARG A 297 11.22 21.91 15.63
C ARG A 297 12.69 21.66 15.35
N LYS A 298 13.58 22.49 15.92
CA LYS A 298 15.03 22.21 15.93
C LYS A 298 15.29 20.91 16.69
N PRO A 299 16.26 20.09 16.25
CA PRO A 299 16.63 18.85 16.92
C PRO A 299 17.16 19.06 18.33
#